data_689eba2d2e16067e91db59361fcb1ed4
#
_entry.id   689eba2d2e16067e91db59361fcb1ed4
#
_cell.length_a   1.000
_cell.length_b   1.000
_cell.length_c   1.000
_cell.angle_alpha   90.00
_cell.angle_beta   90.00
_cell.angle_gamma   90.00
#
_symmetry.space_group_name_H-M   'P 1'
#
loop_
_entity.id
_entity.type
_entity.pdbx_description
1 polymer ?
#
loop_
_entity_poly.entity_id
_entity_poly.type
_entity_poly.pdbx_seq_one_letter_code
_entity_poly.pdbx_strand_id
1 'polypeptide(L)'
;MPLDHKPELIEITDGNIGGLHSLIGESMRDGYNFLQRTIDDWYSGANKFDRPGEKLWGLFIGKELIGVGGLNIDPYSLTPKVGRVRHLYVQEAHRRAGYATLIMNKIVKEASYNFTVLRLFTDNAGASAFYEKLGFKQTGEYKASHFKTLSAHMPNE
;
A
#
# COMPACT_ATOMS: atom_id res chain seq x y z
N MET A 1 -5.52 11.14 -31.75
CA MET A 1 -6.04 11.47 -30.41
C MET A 1 -5.42 10.56 -29.39
N PRO A 2 -4.70 11.11 -28.45
CA PRO A 2 -4.28 10.29 -27.32
C PRO A 2 -5.53 9.80 -26.58
N LEU A 3 -5.55 8.52 -26.27
CA LEU A 3 -6.61 7.97 -25.43
C LEU A 3 -6.35 8.41 -23.99
N ASP A 4 -7.35 9.05 -23.38
CA ASP A 4 -7.28 9.39 -21.98
C ASP A 4 -7.47 8.11 -21.17
N HIS A 5 -6.35 7.51 -20.77
CA HIS A 5 -6.40 6.35 -19.89
C HIS A 5 -6.72 6.81 -18.48
N LYS A 6 -7.79 6.26 -17.91
CA LYS A 6 -8.10 6.47 -16.52
C LYS A 6 -7.19 5.60 -15.65
N PRO A 7 -6.79 6.08 -14.47
CA PRO A 7 -6.03 5.23 -13.56
C PRO A 7 -6.88 4.04 -13.08
N GLU A 8 -6.27 2.87 -13.05
CA GLU A 8 -6.92 1.65 -12.60
C GLU A 8 -6.07 0.98 -11.53
N LEU A 9 -6.72 0.58 -10.44
CA LEU A 9 -6.08 -0.25 -9.42
C LEU A 9 -6.21 -1.71 -9.82
N ILE A 10 -5.08 -2.36 -9.98
CA ILE A 10 -5.00 -3.75 -10.41
C ILE A 10 -4.18 -4.53 -9.39
N GLU A 11 -4.68 -5.69 -8.99
CA GLU A 11 -3.94 -6.57 -8.10
C GLU A 11 -2.63 -7.00 -8.74
N ILE A 12 -1.54 -6.92 -7.98
CA ILE A 12 -0.23 -7.37 -8.44
C ILE A 12 -0.17 -8.90 -8.34
N THR A 13 0.30 -9.52 -9.41
CA THR A 13 0.45 -10.97 -9.55
C THR A 13 1.82 -11.25 -10.15
N ASP A 14 2.15 -12.54 -10.29
CA ASP A 14 3.38 -12.94 -10.98
C ASP A 14 3.45 -12.36 -12.41
N GLY A 15 2.30 -12.14 -13.03
CA GLY A 15 2.24 -11.64 -14.40
C GLY A 15 2.54 -10.15 -14.55
N ASN A 16 2.41 -9.35 -13.49
CA ASN A 16 2.60 -7.90 -13.59
C ASN A 16 3.54 -7.30 -12.53
N ILE A 17 4.08 -8.11 -11.63
CA ILE A 17 5.04 -7.63 -10.61
C ILE A 17 6.24 -6.91 -11.25
N GLY A 18 6.62 -7.31 -12.45
CA GLY A 18 7.74 -6.69 -13.17
C GLY A 18 7.56 -5.20 -13.44
N GLY A 19 6.32 -4.70 -13.44
CA GLY A 19 6.04 -3.28 -13.62
C GLY A 19 6.65 -2.40 -12.52
N LEU A 20 6.91 -2.96 -11.34
CA LEU A 20 7.53 -2.22 -10.25
C LEU A 20 8.96 -1.77 -10.55
N HIS A 21 9.65 -2.44 -11.48
CA HIS A 21 11.02 -2.06 -11.85
C HIS A 21 11.11 -0.63 -12.35
N SER A 22 10.06 -0.12 -12.99
CA SER A 22 10.06 1.25 -13.51
C SER A 22 10.08 2.31 -12.40
N LEU A 23 9.68 1.96 -11.19
CA LEU A 23 9.63 2.88 -10.05
C LEU A 23 10.85 2.81 -9.15
N ILE A 24 11.68 1.78 -9.29
CA ILE A 24 12.80 1.54 -8.35
C ILE A 24 13.80 2.69 -8.36
N GLY A 25 14.26 3.09 -9.55
CA GLY A 25 15.27 4.14 -9.66
C GLY A 25 14.84 5.45 -9.03
N GLU A 26 13.60 5.86 -9.29
CA GLU A 26 13.05 7.08 -8.72
C GLU A 26 12.90 6.97 -7.20
N SER A 27 12.37 5.86 -6.70
CA SER A 27 12.18 5.69 -5.27
C SER A 27 13.51 5.70 -4.51
N MET A 28 14.57 5.13 -5.10
CA MET A 28 15.89 5.15 -4.50
C MET A 28 16.49 6.56 -4.47
N ARG A 29 16.26 7.36 -5.51
CA ARG A 29 16.66 8.77 -5.51
C ARG A 29 15.93 9.56 -4.43
N ASP A 30 14.69 9.17 -4.11
CA ASP A 30 13.91 9.77 -3.02
C ASP A 30 14.33 9.25 -1.63
N GLY A 31 15.31 8.35 -1.56
CA GLY A 31 15.80 7.79 -0.30
C GLY A 31 15.08 6.54 0.16
N TYR A 32 14.26 5.90 -0.68
CA TYR A 32 13.51 4.71 -0.33
C TYR A 32 14.04 3.50 -1.07
N ASN A 33 14.24 2.40 -0.34
CA ASN A 33 14.67 1.13 -0.94
C ASN A 33 13.63 0.02 -0.80
N PHE A 34 12.42 0.36 -0.33
CA PHE A 34 11.42 -0.66 -0.05
C PHE A 34 10.84 -1.33 -1.31
N LEU A 35 10.86 -0.63 -2.46
CA LEU A 35 10.34 -1.25 -3.70
C LEU A 35 11.27 -2.35 -4.20
N GLN A 36 12.58 -2.17 -4.07
CA GLN A 36 13.52 -3.24 -4.40
C GLN A 36 13.29 -4.44 -3.49
N ARG A 37 13.11 -4.20 -2.18
CA ARG A 37 12.81 -5.28 -1.25
C ARG A 37 11.47 -5.95 -1.56
N THR A 38 10.48 -5.18 -2.00
CA THR A 38 9.18 -5.74 -2.39
C THR A 38 9.36 -6.78 -3.49
N ILE A 39 10.15 -6.45 -4.52
CA ILE A 39 10.42 -7.35 -5.63
C ILE A 39 11.23 -8.56 -5.17
N ASP A 40 12.28 -8.33 -4.38
CA ASP A 40 13.14 -9.41 -3.89
C ASP A 40 12.32 -10.38 -3.02
N ASP A 41 11.49 -9.88 -2.12
CA ASP A 41 10.65 -10.70 -1.26
C ASP A 41 9.58 -11.45 -2.05
N TRP A 42 9.07 -10.84 -3.12
CA TRP A 42 8.11 -11.52 -3.98
C TRP A 42 8.74 -12.75 -4.64
N TYR A 43 9.89 -12.58 -5.29
CA TYR A 43 10.54 -13.67 -6.01
C TYR A 43 11.12 -14.74 -5.09
N SER A 44 11.57 -14.37 -3.90
CA SER A 44 12.06 -15.35 -2.92
C SER A 44 10.95 -16.10 -2.20
N GLY A 45 9.71 -15.57 -2.26
CA GLY A 45 8.59 -16.12 -1.52
C GLY A 45 8.48 -15.60 -0.09
N ALA A 46 9.39 -14.72 0.33
CA ALA A 46 9.34 -14.15 1.68
C ALA A 46 8.08 -13.34 1.91
N ASN A 47 7.59 -12.64 0.88
CA ASN A 47 6.33 -11.91 0.94
C ASN A 47 5.75 -11.76 -0.47
N LYS A 48 4.74 -12.57 -0.78
CA LYS A 48 3.99 -12.49 -2.03
C LYS A 48 2.59 -11.88 -1.82
N PHE A 49 2.33 -11.34 -0.64
CA PHE A 49 1.02 -10.75 -0.33
C PHE A 49 -0.13 -11.73 -0.63
N ASP A 50 0.09 -13.02 -0.39
CA ASP A 50 -0.86 -14.07 -0.74
C ASP A 50 -1.41 -14.84 0.47
N ARG A 51 -1.08 -14.41 1.68
CA ARG A 51 -1.71 -14.97 2.89
C ARG A 51 -3.12 -14.39 3.03
N PRO A 52 -4.01 -15.03 3.81
CA PRO A 52 -5.40 -14.58 3.94
C PRO A 52 -5.50 -13.10 4.33
N GLY A 53 -6.21 -12.32 3.51
CA GLY A 53 -6.42 -10.88 3.73
C GLY A 53 -5.33 -9.99 3.17
N GLU A 54 -4.23 -10.55 2.66
CA GLU A 54 -3.13 -9.76 2.10
C GLU A 54 -3.32 -9.52 0.61
N LYS A 55 -2.90 -8.34 0.15
CA LYS A 55 -2.83 -8.01 -1.29
C LYS A 55 -1.85 -6.88 -1.53
N LEU A 56 -1.33 -6.85 -2.75
CA LEU A 56 -0.54 -5.75 -3.26
C LEU A 56 -1.26 -5.22 -4.49
N TRP A 57 -1.47 -3.90 -4.57
CA TRP A 57 -2.14 -3.26 -5.70
C TRP A 57 -1.17 -2.35 -6.43
N GLY A 58 -1.27 -2.36 -7.75
CA GLY A 58 -0.62 -1.38 -8.60
C GLY A 58 -1.66 -0.42 -9.16
N LEU A 59 -1.29 0.85 -9.26
CA LEU A 59 -2.10 1.85 -9.95
C LEU A 59 -1.49 2.06 -11.33
N PHE A 60 -2.27 1.77 -12.36
CA PHE A 60 -1.82 1.82 -13.75
C PHE A 60 -2.55 2.91 -14.52
N ILE A 61 -1.82 3.62 -15.37
CA ILE A 61 -2.40 4.44 -16.42
C ILE A 61 -2.01 3.76 -17.75
N GLY A 62 -2.98 3.16 -18.43
CA GLY A 62 -2.67 2.27 -19.54
C GLY A 62 -1.84 1.10 -19.07
N LYS A 63 -0.65 0.92 -19.64
CA LYS A 63 0.27 -0.16 -19.25
C LYS A 63 1.34 0.29 -18.26
N GLU A 64 1.37 1.58 -17.92
CA GLU A 64 2.39 2.13 -17.04
C GLU A 64 1.96 2.05 -15.58
N LEU A 65 2.80 1.44 -14.76
CA LEU A 65 2.61 1.42 -13.31
C LEU A 65 3.10 2.73 -12.73
N ILE A 66 2.20 3.50 -12.12
CA ILE A 66 2.51 4.82 -11.56
C ILE A 66 2.43 4.86 -10.04
N GLY A 67 1.90 3.83 -9.42
CA GLY A 67 1.80 3.79 -7.96
C GLY A 67 1.59 2.38 -7.47
N VAL A 68 1.84 2.17 -6.18
CA VAL A 68 1.74 0.86 -5.54
C VAL A 68 1.39 1.03 -4.08
N GLY A 69 0.68 0.08 -3.52
CA GLY A 69 0.42 0.02 -2.09
C GLY A 69 -0.02 -1.38 -1.70
N GLY A 70 0.40 -1.80 -0.53
CA GLY A 70 0.17 -3.16 -0.07
C GLY A 70 -0.46 -3.27 1.30
N LEU A 71 -1.04 -4.44 1.54
CA LEU A 71 -1.67 -4.81 2.80
C LEU A 71 -1.15 -6.19 3.20
N ASN A 72 -0.49 -6.25 4.35
CA ASN A 72 -0.05 -7.50 4.95
C ASN A 72 -0.73 -7.69 6.31
N ILE A 73 -0.74 -8.94 6.78
CA ILE A 73 -0.94 -9.22 8.20
C ILE A 73 0.25 -8.59 8.93
N ASP A 74 -0.01 -7.82 9.99
CA ASP A 74 1.07 -7.16 10.72
C ASP A 74 1.96 -8.21 11.40
N PRO A 75 3.24 -8.33 10.99
CA PRO A 75 4.12 -9.34 11.56
C PRO A 75 4.55 -9.04 12.99
N TYR A 76 4.29 -7.82 13.46
CA TYR A 76 4.68 -7.38 14.79
C TYR A 76 3.53 -7.45 15.80
N SER A 77 2.35 -7.84 15.36
CA SER A 77 1.18 -8.00 16.24
C SER A 77 1.10 -9.44 16.76
N LEU A 78 0.58 -9.57 17.97
CA LEU A 78 0.33 -10.89 18.58
C LEU A 78 -0.97 -11.54 18.07
N THR A 79 -1.76 -10.82 17.29
CA THR A 79 -3.03 -11.31 16.75
C THR A 79 -3.06 -11.13 15.24
N PRO A 80 -3.66 -12.08 14.49
CA PRO A 80 -3.79 -11.94 13.04
C PRO A 80 -4.86 -10.92 12.61
N LYS A 81 -5.54 -10.28 13.56
CA LYS A 81 -6.58 -9.29 13.27
C LYS A 81 -6.04 -7.90 13.00
N VAL A 82 -4.74 -7.71 13.01
CA VAL A 82 -4.10 -6.43 12.70
C VAL A 82 -3.46 -6.51 11.32
N GLY A 83 -3.86 -5.61 10.45
CA GLY A 83 -3.26 -5.45 9.13
C GLY A 83 -2.21 -4.34 9.14
N ARG A 84 -1.37 -4.33 8.13
CA ARG A 84 -0.30 -3.35 8.01
C ARG A 84 -0.24 -2.80 6.59
N VAL A 85 -0.27 -1.49 6.47
CA VAL A 85 -0.01 -0.80 5.18
C VAL A 85 1.47 -0.94 4.86
N ARG A 86 1.77 -1.36 3.62
CA ARG A 86 3.15 -1.55 3.18
C ARG A 86 3.38 -0.90 1.83
N HIS A 87 4.55 -0.31 1.68
CA HIS A 87 5.11 0.00 0.37
C HIS A 87 4.27 0.98 -0.46
N LEU A 88 3.61 1.95 0.19
CA LEU A 88 2.88 2.99 -0.54
C LEU A 88 3.85 3.93 -1.25
N TYR A 89 3.73 4.03 -2.56
CA TYR A 89 4.57 4.92 -3.38
C TYR A 89 3.79 5.36 -4.61
N VAL A 90 3.89 6.64 -4.96
CA VAL A 90 3.34 7.19 -6.21
C VAL A 90 4.47 7.88 -6.96
N GLN A 91 4.56 7.62 -8.25
CA GLN A 91 5.54 8.25 -9.13
C GLN A 91 5.46 9.77 -9.02
N GLU A 92 6.62 10.43 -8.94
CA GLU A 92 6.69 11.87 -8.70
C GLU A 92 5.86 12.68 -9.70
N ALA A 93 5.93 12.33 -10.99
CA ALA A 93 5.19 13.04 -12.03
C ALA A 93 3.67 12.97 -11.85
N HIS A 94 3.17 12.02 -11.06
CA HIS A 94 1.73 11.82 -10.85
C HIS A 94 1.28 12.15 -9.43
N ARG A 95 2.14 12.80 -8.64
CA ARG A 95 1.76 13.23 -7.28
C ARG A 95 0.84 14.44 -7.32
N ARG A 96 0.14 14.69 -6.20
CA ARG A 96 -0.81 15.79 -6.02
C ARG A 96 -2.06 15.66 -6.90
N ALA A 97 -2.33 14.47 -7.39
CA ALA A 97 -3.52 14.16 -8.17
C ALA A 97 -4.52 13.27 -7.40
N GLY A 98 -4.25 13.02 -6.11
CA GLY A 98 -5.12 12.19 -5.28
C GLY A 98 -4.89 10.69 -5.43
N TYR A 99 -3.83 10.26 -6.10
CA TYR A 99 -3.61 8.83 -6.36
C TYR A 99 -3.20 8.05 -5.11
N ALA A 100 -2.42 8.66 -4.21
CA ALA A 100 -2.11 8.00 -2.94
C ALA A 100 -3.37 7.76 -2.11
N THR A 101 -4.30 8.73 -2.11
CA THR A 101 -5.60 8.58 -1.46
C THR A 101 -6.42 7.46 -2.10
N LEU A 102 -6.40 7.37 -3.42
CA LEU A 102 -7.11 6.32 -4.15
C LEU A 102 -6.59 4.93 -3.73
N ILE A 103 -5.28 4.77 -3.66
CA ILE A 103 -4.65 3.51 -3.22
C ILE A 103 -5.03 3.21 -1.77
N MET A 104 -4.91 4.20 -0.88
CA MET A 104 -5.21 4.01 0.54
C MET A 104 -6.68 3.69 0.79
N ASN A 105 -7.59 4.32 0.06
CA ASN A 105 -9.01 4.01 0.20
C ASN A 105 -9.28 2.54 -0.16
N LYS A 106 -8.61 2.02 -1.17
CA LYS A 106 -8.72 0.60 -1.53
C LYS A 106 -8.17 -0.29 -0.42
N ILE A 107 -7.00 0.05 0.12
CA ILE A 107 -6.37 -0.72 1.20
C ILE A 107 -7.27 -0.74 2.43
N VAL A 108 -7.80 0.40 2.84
CA VAL A 108 -8.67 0.50 4.04
C VAL A 108 -9.94 -0.33 3.83
N LYS A 109 -10.57 -0.20 2.66
CA LYS A 109 -11.78 -0.96 2.35
C LYS A 109 -11.51 -2.47 2.42
N GLU A 110 -10.47 -2.94 1.74
CA GLU A 110 -10.14 -4.36 1.73
C GLU A 110 -9.73 -4.86 3.12
N ALA A 111 -8.97 -4.06 3.85
CA ALA A 111 -8.55 -4.40 5.21
C ALA A 111 -9.74 -4.63 6.14
N SER A 112 -10.83 -3.88 5.96
CA SER A 112 -12.00 -3.97 6.83
C SER A 112 -12.73 -5.31 6.75
N TYR A 113 -12.47 -6.12 5.72
CA TYR A 113 -13.07 -7.46 5.62
C TYR A 113 -12.37 -8.48 6.53
N ASN A 114 -11.10 -8.26 6.87
CA ASN A 114 -10.29 -9.27 7.54
C ASN A 114 -9.61 -8.76 8.82
N PHE A 115 -9.51 -7.46 9.01
CA PHE A 115 -8.77 -6.87 10.12
C PHE A 115 -9.64 -5.91 10.91
N THR A 116 -9.32 -5.75 12.20
CA THR A 116 -10.00 -4.78 13.08
C THR A 116 -9.20 -3.50 13.26
N VAL A 117 -7.89 -3.58 13.02
CA VAL A 117 -6.97 -2.44 13.13
C VAL A 117 -6.00 -2.50 11.97
N LEU A 118 -5.66 -1.32 11.45
CA LEU A 118 -4.65 -1.16 10.40
C LEU A 118 -3.52 -0.32 10.99
N ARG A 119 -2.29 -0.80 10.87
CA ARG A 119 -1.09 -0.10 11.33
C ARG A 119 -0.17 0.26 10.18
N LEU A 120 0.68 1.23 10.41
CA LEU A 120 1.75 1.58 9.50
C LEU A 120 2.90 2.23 10.26
N PHE A 121 4.04 2.36 9.60
CA PHE A 121 5.17 3.11 10.11
C PHE A 121 5.63 4.12 9.08
N THR A 122 5.81 5.36 9.51
CA THR A 122 6.50 6.40 8.75
C THR A 122 7.24 7.31 9.70
N ASP A 123 8.42 7.78 9.28
CA ASP A 123 9.17 8.81 9.98
C ASP A 123 9.18 10.13 9.20
N ASN A 124 8.40 10.21 8.13
CA ASN A 124 8.29 11.39 7.25
C ASN A 124 7.10 12.25 7.69
N ALA A 125 7.35 13.53 7.98
CA ALA A 125 6.33 14.45 8.48
C ALA A 125 5.20 14.67 7.46
N GLY A 126 5.53 14.74 6.17
CA GLY A 126 4.52 14.90 5.12
C GLY A 126 3.62 13.68 5.00
N ALA A 127 4.20 12.49 5.09
CA ALA A 127 3.43 11.24 5.09
C ALA A 127 2.56 11.14 6.34
N SER A 128 3.09 11.52 7.50
CA SER A 128 2.31 11.55 8.75
C SER A 128 1.06 12.40 8.59
N ALA A 129 1.20 13.62 8.06
CA ALA A 129 0.06 14.52 7.83
C ALA A 129 -0.95 13.90 6.86
N PHE A 130 -0.46 13.25 5.81
CA PHE A 130 -1.31 12.57 4.83
C PHE A 130 -2.15 11.48 5.50
N TYR A 131 -1.52 10.61 6.30
CA TYR A 131 -2.23 9.53 6.97
C TYR A 131 -3.22 10.06 8.01
N GLU A 132 -2.86 11.12 8.72
CA GLU A 132 -3.77 11.71 9.71
C GLU A 132 -5.03 12.29 9.06
N LYS A 133 -4.91 12.85 7.85
CA LYS A 133 -6.08 13.29 7.08
C LYS A 133 -6.99 12.13 6.70
N LEU A 134 -6.45 10.93 6.57
CA LEU A 134 -7.23 9.73 6.28
C LEU A 134 -7.80 9.07 7.53
N GLY A 135 -7.63 9.70 8.68
CA GLY A 135 -8.20 9.23 9.93
C GLY A 135 -7.27 8.34 10.77
N PHE A 136 -6.01 8.21 10.36
CA PHE A 136 -5.03 7.50 11.18
C PHE A 136 -4.62 8.36 12.37
N LYS A 137 -4.33 7.72 13.50
CA LYS A 137 -3.87 8.37 14.73
C LYS A 137 -2.46 7.92 15.03
N GLN A 138 -1.68 8.81 15.64
CA GLN A 138 -0.32 8.49 16.06
C GLN A 138 -0.32 7.47 17.19
N THR A 139 0.70 6.62 17.21
CA THR A 139 0.93 5.64 18.26
C THR A 139 2.42 5.46 18.48
N GLY A 140 2.80 5.08 19.72
CA GLY A 140 4.17 4.69 20.04
C GLY A 140 4.36 3.19 20.15
N GLU A 141 3.40 2.39 19.68
CA GLU A 141 3.52 0.94 19.73
C GLU A 141 4.69 0.43 18.90
N TYR A 142 5.16 -0.76 19.23
CA TYR A 142 6.34 -1.36 18.59
C TYR A 142 6.15 -1.44 17.07
N LYS A 143 7.13 -0.88 16.35
CA LYS A 143 7.18 -0.89 14.88
C LYS A 143 5.99 -0.21 14.20
N ALA A 144 5.28 0.66 14.90
CA ALA A 144 4.18 1.43 14.33
C ALA A 144 4.32 2.91 14.67
N SER A 145 3.90 3.78 13.76
CA SER A 145 3.79 5.22 14.01
C SER A 145 2.34 5.67 14.02
N HIS A 146 1.48 4.96 13.29
CA HIS A 146 0.07 5.30 13.13
C HIS A 146 -0.79 4.04 13.09
N PHE A 147 -2.05 4.20 13.49
CA PHE A 147 -3.05 3.15 13.42
C PHE A 147 -4.41 3.73 13.05
N LYS A 148 -5.28 2.86 12.55
CA LYS A 148 -6.67 3.19 12.28
C LYS A 148 -7.53 2.00 12.70
N THR A 149 -8.55 2.28 13.53
CA THR A 149 -9.56 1.27 13.85
C THR A 149 -10.51 1.13 12.67
N LEU A 150 -10.79 -0.09 12.27
CA LEU A 150 -11.60 -0.37 11.10
C LEU A 150 -13.01 -0.75 11.51
N SER A 151 -13.99 -0.28 10.72
CA SER A 151 -15.37 -0.72 10.88
C SER A 151 -15.53 -2.08 10.22
N ALA A 152 -16.19 -3.02 10.92
CA ALA A 152 -16.45 -4.33 10.36
C ALA A 152 -17.36 -4.21 9.13
N HIS A 153 -17.01 -4.90 8.05
CA HIS A 153 -17.91 -5.04 6.91
C HIS A 153 -18.89 -6.18 7.16
N MET A 154 -20.16 -5.86 7.00
CA MET A 154 -21.22 -6.87 7.06
C MET A 154 -21.43 -7.42 5.66
N PRO A 155 -21.49 -8.76 5.50
CA PRO A 155 -21.56 -9.37 4.16
C PRO A 155 -22.74 -8.94 3.31
N ASN A 156 -23.80 -8.43 3.91
CA ASN A 156 -25.04 -8.08 3.23
C ASN A 156 -25.25 -6.57 3.03
N GLU A 157 -24.21 -5.80 3.19
CA GLU A 157 -24.29 -4.35 3.00
C GLU A 157 -23.74 -3.88 1.66
#